data_7f12760ea8b0875358fe37acd3ba9063
#
_entry.id   7f12760ea8b0875358fe37acd3ba9063
#
_cell.length_a   1.000
_cell.length_b   1.000
_cell.length_c   1.000
_cell.angle_alpha   90.00
_cell.angle_beta   90.00
_cell.angle_gamma   90.00
#
_symmetry.space_group_name_H-M   'P 1'
#
loop_
_entity.id
_entity.type
_entity.pdbx_description
1 polymer ?
#
loop_
_entity_poly.entity_id
_entity_poly.type
_entity_poly.pdbx_seq_one_letter_code
_entity_poly.pdbx_strand_id
1 'polypeptide(L)'
;MRLRTAYKKQRVYVEQSNNNLANEWLEASGSIVKIETMSYKGLQKKSSKTERQDKESIVIDKAGKKRSIRKFKRRKRFGGSILKHAPSGFLSTIKRKVTATCGIVIDVSASKLKASQYDHASDTYEKVSLSDREKIIDGHIVQRDCYSSFVVFYATDENEPDREGCLNGFAKFLVCQDELIKEMIHDNFSNPNFGTKLINIKKQQLCEEPAAA
;
A
#
# COMPACT_ATOMS: atom_id res chain seq x y z
N MET A 1 3.04 23.70 26.65
CA MET A 1 1.69 23.94 26.11
C MET A 1 1.61 23.88 24.57
N ARG A 2 2.48 24.57 23.82
CA ARG A 2 2.48 24.63 22.34
C ARG A 2 2.56 23.27 21.62
N LEU A 3 3.41 22.34 22.08
CA LEU A 3 3.63 21.03 21.43
C LEU A 3 2.36 20.15 21.47
N ARG A 4 1.68 20.12 22.62
CA ARG A 4 0.44 19.34 22.81
C ARG A 4 -0.69 19.85 21.90
N THR A 5 -0.77 21.16 21.71
CA THR A 5 -1.73 21.80 20.79
C THR A 5 -1.42 21.45 19.33
N ALA A 6 -0.14 21.42 18.94
CA ALA A 6 0.27 21.04 17.59
C ALA A 6 -0.10 19.58 17.27
N TYR A 7 0.16 18.64 18.18
CA TYR A 7 -0.26 17.24 18.01
C TYR A 7 -1.79 17.07 17.92
N LYS A 8 -2.54 17.85 18.72
CA LYS A 8 -4.00 17.82 18.64
C LYS A 8 -4.50 18.33 17.28
N LYS A 9 -3.94 19.41 16.76
CA LYS A 9 -4.27 19.94 15.43
C LYS A 9 -3.93 18.93 14.33
N GLN A 10 -2.75 18.31 14.40
CA GLN A 10 -2.34 17.29 13.43
C GLN A 10 -3.32 16.10 13.41
N ARG A 11 -3.72 15.62 14.59
CA ARG A 11 -4.68 14.52 14.69
C ARG A 11 -6.03 14.87 14.05
N VAL A 12 -6.58 16.02 14.36
CA VAL A 12 -7.85 16.51 13.78
C VAL A 12 -7.73 16.62 12.26
N TYR A 13 -6.63 17.18 11.76
CA TYR A 13 -6.38 17.28 10.32
C TYR A 13 -6.35 15.89 9.63
N VAL A 14 -5.64 14.93 10.22
CA VAL A 14 -5.58 13.57 9.67
C VAL A 14 -6.95 12.89 9.69
N GLU A 15 -7.72 13.05 10.77
CA GLU A 15 -9.08 12.52 10.86
C GLU A 15 -10.01 13.12 9.80
N GLN A 16 -9.94 14.43 9.57
CA GLN A 16 -10.73 15.12 8.53
C GLN A 16 -10.29 14.69 7.13
N SER A 17 -8.98 14.65 6.85
CA SER A 17 -8.44 14.21 5.56
C SER A 17 -8.86 12.77 5.24
N ASN A 18 -8.74 11.85 6.21
CA ASN A 18 -9.17 10.47 6.04
C ASN A 18 -10.68 10.34 5.82
N ASN A 19 -11.47 11.22 6.45
CA ASN A 19 -12.92 11.22 6.29
C ASN A 19 -13.34 11.71 4.89
N ASN A 20 -12.69 12.75 4.37
CA ASN A 20 -12.92 13.26 3.01
C ASN A 20 -12.51 12.21 1.95
N LEU A 21 -11.30 11.66 2.08
CA LEU A 21 -10.83 10.60 1.20
C LEU A 21 -11.75 9.37 1.21
N ALA A 22 -12.30 9.00 2.38
CA ALA A 22 -13.27 7.91 2.47
C ALA A 22 -14.60 8.23 1.78
N ASN A 23 -15.04 9.50 1.75
CA ASN A 23 -16.23 9.89 0.99
C ASN A 23 -15.99 9.75 -0.52
N GLU A 24 -14.91 10.38 -1.03
CA GLU A 24 -14.51 10.31 -2.43
C GLU A 24 -14.37 8.86 -2.90
N TRP A 25 -13.72 8.02 -2.08
CA TRP A 25 -13.55 6.60 -2.39
C TRP A 25 -14.89 5.85 -2.44
N LEU A 26 -15.83 6.14 -1.53
CA LEU A 26 -17.14 5.49 -1.49
C LEU A 26 -18.06 5.91 -2.64
N GLU A 27 -17.93 7.13 -3.13
CA GLU A 27 -18.67 7.60 -4.31
C GLU A 27 -18.30 6.80 -5.56
N ALA A 28 -17.02 6.38 -5.66
CA ALA A 28 -16.52 5.55 -6.76
C ALA A 28 -16.70 4.04 -6.54
N SER A 29 -16.99 3.62 -5.30
CA SER A 29 -17.03 2.20 -4.90
C SER A 29 -18.45 1.65 -4.95
N GLY A 30 -18.58 0.35 -5.20
CA GLY A 30 -19.86 -0.36 -5.04
C GLY A 30 -20.21 -0.62 -3.57
N SER A 31 -21.33 -1.29 -3.36
CA SER A 31 -21.86 -1.63 -2.03
C SER A 31 -21.08 -2.75 -1.32
N ILE A 32 -20.20 -3.47 -2.01
CA ILE A 32 -19.39 -4.57 -1.46
C ILE A 32 -17.91 -4.17 -1.49
N VAL A 33 -17.29 -4.20 -0.33
CA VAL A 33 -15.89 -3.80 -0.15
C VAL A 33 -15.09 -4.94 0.47
N LYS A 34 -14.08 -5.43 -0.24
CA LYS A 34 -13.13 -6.41 0.28
C LYS A 34 -11.90 -5.69 0.81
N ILE A 35 -11.49 -6.00 2.03
CA ILE A 35 -10.37 -5.36 2.71
C ILE A 35 -9.39 -6.43 3.19
N GLU A 36 -8.13 -6.32 2.76
CA GLU A 36 -7.08 -7.19 3.27
C GLU A 36 -6.77 -6.87 4.73
N THR A 37 -6.76 -7.90 5.58
CA THR A 37 -6.46 -7.74 7.00
C THR A 37 -4.97 -7.54 7.23
N MET A 38 -4.61 -6.45 7.89
CA MET A 38 -3.23 -6.08 8.18
C MET A 38 -3.00 -5.79 9.66
N SER A 39 -1.91 -6.28 10.22
CA SER A 39 -1.53 -5.98 11.61
C SER A 39 -0.72 -4.70 11.72
N TYR A 40 -1.37 -3.55 11.84
CA TYR A 40 -0.70 -2.25 12.06
C TYR A 40 0.14 -2.21 13.34
N LYS A 41 -0.28 -2.92 14.40
CA LYS A 41 0.52 -3.08 15.62
C LYS A 41 1.82 -3.84 15.35
N GLY A 42 1.77 -4.85 14.48
CA GLY A 42 2.95 -5.60 14.03
C GLY A 42 3.94 -4.71 13.26
N LEU A 43 3.44 -3.87 12.35
CA LEU A 43 4.26 -2.93 11.59
C LEU A 43 4.93 -1.86 12.48
N GLN A 44 4.31 -1.47 13.57
CA GLN A 44 4.87 -0.52 14.53
C GLN A 44 5.87 -1.16 15.50
N LYS A 45 5.89 -2.48 15.60
CA LYS A 45 6.72 -3.21 16.58
C LYS A 45 8.21 -2.97 16.32
N LYS A 46 8.95 -2.79 17.39
CA LYS A 46 10.41 -2.70 17.34
C LYS A 46 11.00 -4.02 16.86
N SER A 47 11.94 -3.98 15.92
CA SER A 47 12.72 -5.16 15.55
C SER A 47 13.53 -5.63 16.77
N SER A 48 13.41 -6.90 17.14
CA SER A 48 14.13 -7.49 18.28
C SER A 48 15.59 -7.83 17.95
N LYS A 49 15.89 -8.13 16.69
CA LYS A 49 17.25 -8.48 16.25
C LYS A 49 17.92 -7.28 15.60
N THR A 50 19.01 -6.84 16.23
CA THR A 50 19.80 -5.74 15.70
C THR A 50 21.28 -6.10 15.80
N GLU A 51 22.00 -5.97 14.69
CA GLU A 51 23.45 -6.01 14.67
C GLU A 51 24.02 -4.74 15.30
N ARG A 52 25.19 -4.83 15.91
CA ARG A 52 25.90 -3.65 16.39
C ARG A 52 26.47 -2.87 15.20
N GLN A 53 26.47 -1.55 15.30
CA GLN A 53 27.15 -0.68 14.32
C GLN A 53 28.66 -0.81 14.50
N ASP A 54 29.39 -0.70 13.41
CA ASP A 54 30.85 -0.67 13.46
C ASP A 54 31.38 0.63 14.09
N LYS A 55 30.56 1.70 13.98
CA LYS A 55 30.89 3.01 14.55
C LYS A 55 30.66 3.06 16.05
N GLU A 56 31.67 3.42 16.80
CA GLU A 56 31.61 3.69 18.24
C GLU A 56 30.99 5.08 18.50
N SER A 57 30.19 5.16 19.54
CA SER A 57 29.58 6.42 20.00
C SER A 57 29.92 6.61 21.46
N ILE A 58 30.40 7.79 21.81
CA ILE A 58 30.67 8.14 23.21
C ILE A 58 29.33 8.52 23.85
N VAL A 59 28.98 7.86 24.92
CA VAL A 59 27.80 8.16 25.75
C VAL A 59 28.26 8.54 27.13
N ILE A 60 27.71 9.62 27.66
CA ILE A 60 27.92 10.08 29.02
C ILE A 60 26.80 9.47 29.87
N ASP A 61 27.16 8.73 30.90
CA ASP A 61 26.19 8.17 31.85
C ASP A 61 25.68 9.24 32.84
N LYS A 62 24.71 8.84 33.65
CA LYS A 62 24.10 9.77 34.63
C LYS A 62 25.10 10.29 35.69
N ALA A 63 26.23 9.62 35.84
CA ALA A 63 27.32 9.99 36.75
C ALA A 63 28.44 10.82 36.07
N GLY A 64 28.20 11.27 34.81
CA GLY A 64 29.14 12.07 34.03
C GLY A 64 30.27 11.27 33.40
N LYS A 65 30.32 9.95 33.55
CA LYS A 65 31.42 9.10 33.05
C LYS A 65 31.22 8.81 31.55
N LYS A 66 32.23 9.10 30.75
CA LYS A 66 32.26 8.78 29.30
C LYS A 66 32.47 7.30 29.07
N ARG A 67 31.60 6.67 28.27
CA ARG A 67 31.76 5.27 27.84
C ARG A 67 31.66 5.19 26.32
N SER A 68 32.54 4.45 25.66
CA SER A 68 32.38 4.11 24.26
C SER A 68 31.45 2.91 24.13
N ILE A 69 30.39 3.07 23.35
CA ILE A 69 29.45 1.99 23.08
C ILE A 69 29.18 1.88 21.59
N ARG A 70 29.06 0.67 21.09
CA ARG A 70 28.54 0.40 19.74
C ARG A 70 27.02 0.29 19.82
N LYS A 71 26.33 1.28 19.23
CA LYS A 71 24.87 1.27 19.17
C LYS A 71 24.39 0.17 18.21
N PHE A 72 23.23 -0.38 18.48
CA PHE A 72 22.62 -1.33 17.55
C PHE A 72 22.13 -0.64 16.28
N LYS A 73 22.37 -1.27 15.11
CA LYS A 73 21.73 -0.89 13.85
C LYS A 73 20.22 -1.00 14.04
N ARG A 74 19.51 0.10 13.91
CA ARG A 74 18.05 0.08 13.98
C ARG A 74 17.51 -0.13 12.58
N ARG A 75 16.70 -1.17 12.35
CA ARG A 75 15.94 -1.28 11.10
C ARG A 75 15.00 -0.08 10.97
N LYS A 76 14.78 0.39 9.72
CA LYS A 76 13.80 1.42 9.43
C LYS A 76 12.46 1.01 10.05
N ARG A 77 11.81 1.94 10.74
CA ARG A 77 10.51 1.72 11.35
C ARG A 77 9.50 2.58 10.63
N PHE A 78 8.42 1.96 10.25
CA PHE A 78 7.31 2.67 9.64
C PHE A 78 6.37 3.34 10.65
N GLY A 79 6.62 3.17 11.95
CA GLY A 79 5.77 3.68 13.03
C GLY A 79 5.47 5.17 12.97
N GLY A 80 6.46 5.99 12.59
CA GLY A 80 6.24 7.43 12.40
C GLY A 80 5.34 7.77 11.22
N SER A 81 5.49 7.06 10.11
CA SER A 81 4.64 7.22 8.93
C SER A 81 3.22 6.71 9.21
N ILE A 82 3.10 5.51 9.79
CA ILE A 82 1.80 4.93 10.17
C ILE A 82 1.06 5.86 11.14
N LEU A 83 1.77 6.44 12.12
CA LEU A 83 1.15 7.39 13.06
C LEU A 83 0.66 8.67 12.36
N LYS A 84 1.42 9.18 11.39
CA LYS A 84 1.07 10.41 10.67
C LYS A 84 -0.14 10.25 9.75
N HIS A 85 -0.28 9.11 9.10
CA HIS A 85 -1.34 8.85 8.12
C HIS A 85 -2.52 8.08 8.70
N ALA A 86 -2.36 7.46 9.87
CA ALA A 86 -3.39 6.70 10.58
C ALA A 86 -4.22 5.73 9.67
N PRO A 87 -3.57 4.82 8.90
CA PRO A 87 -4.27 3.98 7.93
C PRO A 87 -5.31 3.06 8.58
N SER A 88 -5.10 2.62 9.81
CA SER A 88 -6.12 1.88 10.56
C SER A 88 -7.37 2.70 10.85
N GLY A 89 -7.21 4.01 11.11
CA GLY A 89 -8.31 4.94 11.30
C GLY A 89 -9.10 5.15 10.00
N PHE A 90 -8.39 5.27 8.87
CA PHE A 90 -9.00 5.33 7.55
C PHE A 90 -9.85 4.10 7.24
N LEU A 91 -9.32 2.88 7.42
CA LEU A 91 -10.07 1.65 7.22
C LEU A 91 -11.27 1.52 8.15
N SER A 92 -11.15 1.93 9.41
CA SER A 92 -12.28 1.96 10.35
C SER A 92 -13.37 2.93 9.89
N THR A 93 -12.98 4.06 9.31
CA THR A 93 -13.92 5.04 8.75
C THR A 93 -14.64 4.46 7.53
N ILE A 94 -13.94 3.80 6.61
CA ILE A 94 -14.55 3.11 5.47
C ILE A 94 -15.55 2.05 5.96
N LYS A 95 -15.12 1.14 6.83
CA LYS A 95 -16.00 0.09 7.37
C LYS A 95 -17.28 0.66 7.95
N ARG A 96 -17.17 1.67 8.81
CA ARG A 96 -18.32 2.35 9.43
C ARG A 96 -19.26 2.97 8.39
N LYS A 97 -18.72 3.64 7.38
CA LYS A 97 -19.51 4.30 6.32
C LYS A 97 -20.21 3.30 5.41
N VAL A 98 -19.50 2.25 4.97
CA VAL A 98 -20.08 1.16 4.16
C VAL A 98 -21.24 0.52 4.91
N THR A 99 -21.05 0.18 6.19
CA THR A 99 -22.11 -0.40 7.00
C THR A 99 -23.30 0.57 7.18
N ALA A 100 -23.04 1.87 7.33
CA ALA A 100 -24.09 2.89 7.47
C ALA A 100 -24.94 3.04 6.19
N THR A 101 -24.41 2.70 5.03
CA THR A 101 -25.12 2.69 3.73
C THR A 101 -25.66 1.30 3.35
N CYS A 102 -25.79 0.39 4.32
CA CYS A 102 -26.22 -0.99 4.11
C CYS A 102 -25.33 -1.79 3.15
N GLY A 103 -24.08 -1.37 2.98
CA GLY A 103 -23.07 -2.12 2.23
C GLY A 103 -22.45 -3.24 3.04
N ILE A 104 -21.70 -4.11 2.36
CA ILE A 104 -21.06 -5.30 2.93
C ILE A 104 -19.55 -5.10 2.94
N VAL A 105 -18.93 -5.36 4.09
CA VAL A 105 -17.47 -5.39 4.24
C VAL A 105 -17.01 -6.82 4.43
N ILE A 106 -16.11 -7.27 3.58
CA ILE A 106 -15.51 -8.61 3.63
C ILE A 106 -14.03 -8.45 4.01
N ASP A 107 -13.65 -9.03 5.14
CA ASP A 107 -12.27 -9.06 5.59
C ASP A 107 -11.54 -10.27 4.97
N VAL A 108 -10.53 -10.00 4.14
CA VAL A 108 -9.74 -11.01 3.44
C VAL A 108 -8.42 -11.24 4.17
N SER A 109 -8.07 -12.49 4.42
CA SER A 109 -6.84 -12.85 5.13
C SER A 109 -5.62 -12.74 4.23
N ALA A 110 -4.74 -11.74 4.47
CA ALA A 110 -3.48 -11.54 3.76
C ALA A 110 -2.56 -12.77 3.80
N SER A 111 -2.56 -13.52 4.90
CA SER A 111 -1.70 -14.69 5.10
C SER A 111 -2.17 -15.93 4.32
N LYS A 112 -3.46 -16.06 4.10
CA LYS A 112 -4.04 -17.15 3.31
C LYS A 112 -3.98 -16.82 1.82
N LEU A 113 -4.57 -15.71 1.41
CA LEU A 113 -4.68 -15.31 0.01
C LEU A 113 -3.32 -15.06 -0.65
N LYS A 114 -2.37 -14.43 0.07
CA LYS A 114 -1.05 -14.02 -0.45
C LYS A 114 -1.13 -13.31 -1.81
N ALA A 115 -2.09 -12.42 -1.96
CA ALA A 115 -2.45 -11.76 -3.22
C ALA A 115 -1.25 -11.17 -3.98
N SER A 116 -0.29 -10.56 -3.27
CA SER A 116 0.93 -9.98 -3.88
C SER A 116 1.90 -11.01 -4.46
N GLN A 117 1.73 -12.29 -4.14
CA GLN A 117 2.59 -13.38 -4.61
C GLN A 117 1.91 -14.24 -5.68
N TYR A 118 0.58 -14.22 -5.74
CA TYR A 118 -0.19 -15.03 -6.67
C TYR A 118 -0.06 -14.56 -8.10
N ASP A 119 -0.02 -15.50 -9.03
CA ASP A 119 -0.09 -15.30 -10.46
C ASP A 119 -1.22 -16.17 -11.02
N HIS A 120 -2.28 -15.53 -11.50
CA HIS A 120 -3.47 -16.25 -11.99
C HIS A 120 -3.25 -16.94 -13.33
N ALA A 121 -2.29 -16.48 -14.15
CA ALA A 121 -2.02 -17.09 -15.43
C ALA A 121 -1.35 -18.46 -15.25
N SER A 122 -0.30 -18.52 -14.43
CA SER A 122 0.43 -19.76 -14.13
C SER A 122 -0.15 -20.57 -12.98
N ASP A 123 -1.10 -20.00 -12.21
CA ASP A 123 -1.66 -20.57 -10.96
C ASP A 123 -0.59 -20.90 -9.91
N THR A 124 0.37 -19.99 -9.76
CA THR A 124 1.53 -20.19 -8.88
C THR A 124 1.71 -19.02 -7.92
N TYR A 125 2.48 -19.25 -6.86
CA TYR A 125 2.87 -18.24 -5.90
C TYR A 125 4.37 -17.98 -5.98
N GLU A 126 4.73 -16.75 -6.34
CA GLU A 126 6.11 -16.32 -6.39
C GLU A 126 6.35 -15.13 -5.44
N LYS A 127 7.40 -15.25 -4.62
CA LYS A 127 7.79 -14.19 -3.70
C LYS A 127 8.73 -13.23 -4.38
N VAL A 128 8.21 -12.08 -4.77
CA VAL A 128 8.97 -10.98 -5.38
C VAL A 128 9.57 -10.07 -4.28
N SER A 129 10.70 -9.43 -4.58
CA SER A 129 11.33 -8.47 -3.67
C SER A 129 10.40 -7.29 -3.38
N LEU A 130 10.45 -6.76 -2.16
CA LEU A 130 9.69 -5.56 -1.79
C LEU A 130 10.12 -4.28 -2.53
N SER A 131 11.32 -4.29 -3.12
CA SER A 131 11.81 -3.19 -3.97
C SER A 131 11.16 -3.19 -5.35
N ASP A 132 10.72 -4.35 -5.83
CA ASP A 132 10.13 -4.48 -7.14
C ASP A 132 8.67 -4.04 -7.09
N ARG A 133 8.36 -3.00 -7.84
CA ARG A 133 7.03 -2.38 -7.87
C ARG A 133 6.18 -2.90 -9.01
N GLU A 134 6.77 -3.63 -9.91
CA GLU A 134 6.17 -4.17 -11.12
C GLU A 134 6.29 -5.68 -11.14
N LYS A 135 5.35 -6.34 -11.78
CA LYS A 135 5.30 -7.78 -11.99
C LYS A 135 4.92 -8.05 -13.45
N ILE A 136 5.37 -9.15 -14.01
CA ILE A 136 4.95 -9.59 -15.34
C ILE A 136 3.93 -10.70 -15.14
N ILE A 137 2.72 -10.52 -15.66
CA ILE A 137 1.61 -11.47 -15.62
C ILE A 137 1.10 -11.65 -17.03
N ASP A 138 1.09 -12.86 -17.52
CA ASP A 138 0.65 -13.18 -18.89
C ASP A 138 1.28 -12.28 -19.97
N GLY A 139 2.58 -12.01 -19.86
CA GLY A 139 3.32 -11.12 -20.76
C GLY A 139 3.09 -9.62 -20.55
N HIS A 140 2.17 -9.21 -19.69
CA HIS A 140 1.87 -7.80 -19.39
C HIS A 140 2.59 -7.32 -18.13
N ILE A 141 3.12 -6.10 -18.20
CA ILE A 141 3.71 -5.44 -17.02
C ILE A 141 2.57 -4.82 -16.21
N VAL A 142 2.43 -5.26 -14.97
CA VAL A 142 1.42 -4.76 -14.03
C VAL A 142 2.07 -4.11 -12.81
N GLN A 143 1.42 -3.10 -12.27
CA GLN A 143 1.80 -2.53 -10.98
C GLN A 143 1.41 -3.51 -9.87
N ARG A 144 2.37 -3.92 -9.04
CA ARG A 144 2.24 -5.01 -8.08
C ARG A 144 1.11 -4.80 -7.06
N ASP A 145 0.98 -3.59 -6.53
CA ASP A 145 0.00 -3.32 -5.47
C ASP A 145 -1.42 -3.20 -6.05
N CYS A 146 -1.57 -2.66 -7.28
CA CYS A 146 -2.84 -2.67 -8.03
C CYS A 146 -3.26 -4.09 -8.38
N TYR A 147 -2.32 -4.90 -8.85
CA TYR A 147 -2.58 -6.31 -9.14
C TYR A 147 -2.95 -7.11 -7.88
N SER A 148 -2.30 -6.84 -6.76
CA SER A 148 -2.70 -7.44 -5.47
C SER A 148 -4.14 -7.09 -5.09
N SER A 149 -4.56 -5.84 -5.30
CA SER A 149 -5.94 -5.40 -5.06
C SER A 149 -6.94 -6.08 -6.00
N PHE A 150 -6.55 -6.30 -7.27
CA PHE A 150 -7.31 -7.06 -8.24
C PHE A 150 -7.53 -8.51 -7.77
N VAL A 151 -6.49 -9.19 -7.29
CA VAL A 151 -6.62 -10.56 -6.74
C VAL A 151 -7.50 -10.57 -5.48
N VAL A 152 -7.39 -9.56 -4.60
CA VAL A 152 -8.28 -9.41 -3.44
C VAL A 152 -9.75 -9.25 -3.85
N PHE A 153 -10.00 -8.51 -4.95
CA PHE A 153 -11.37 -8.35 -5.47
C PHE A 153 -12.00 -9.67 -5.88
N TYR A 154 -11.21 -10.57 -6.48
CA TYR A 154 -11.64 -11.92 -6.89
C TYR A 154 -11.38 -13.00 -5.82
N ALA A 155 -11.08 -12.64 -4.57
CA ALA A 155 -10.92 -13.62 -3.50
C ALA A 155 -12.27 -14.28 -3.17
N THR A 156 -12.24 -15.60 -2.95
CA THR A 156 -13.40 -16.37 -2.46
C THR A 156 -13.67 -16.11 -0.97
N ASP A 157 -14.81 -16.56 -0.47
CA ASP A 157 -15.14 -16.46 0.96
C ASP A 157 -14.18 -17.29 1.84
N GLU A 158 -13.51 -18.28 1.28
CA GLU A 158 -12.49 -19.09 1.96
C GLU A 158 -11.11 -18.43 2.01
N ASN A 159 -11.00 -17.24 1.45
CA ASN A 159 -9.76 -16.47 1.27
C ASN A 159 -8.76 -17.15 0.32
N GLU A 160 -9.25 -17.76 -0.72
CA GLU A 160 -8.47 -18.29 -1.83
C GLU A 160 -8.68 -17.43 -3.09
N PRO A 161 -7.71 -17.38 -4.02
CA PRO A 161 -7.90 -16.65 -5.26
C PRO A 161 -8.88 -17.40 -6.17
N ASP A 162 -9.88 -16.69 -6.67
CA ASP A 162 -10.72 -17.17 -7.76
C ASP A 162 -9.96 -16.99 -9.10
N ARG A 163 -9.33 -18.05 -9.56
CA ARG A 163 -8.56 -18.05 -10.81
C ARG A 163 -9.41 -17.72 -12.00
N GLU A 164 -10.60 -18.31 -12.12
CA GLU A 164 -11.49 -18.11 -13.27
C GLU A 164 -11.99 -16.66 -13.31
N GLY A 165 -12.39 -16.11 -12.17
CA GLY A 165 -12.73 -14.70 -12.04
C GLY A 165 -11.58 -13.78 -12.42
N CYS A 166 -10.35 -14.09 -12.01
CA CYS A 166 -9.16 -13.35 -12.39
C CYS A 166 -8.89 -13.41 -13.90
N LEU A 167 -8.96 -14.58 -14.53
CA LEU A 167 -8.79 -14.74 -15.98
C LEU A 167 -9.80 -13.89 -16.75
N ASN A 168 -11.07 -13.96 -16.37
CA ASN A 168 -12.15 -13.22 -17.02
C ASN A 168 -12.06 -11.69 -16.81
N GLY A 169 -11.52 -11.25 -15.67
CA GLY A 169 -11.42 -9.84 -15.31
C GLY A 169 -10.12 -9.16 -15.72
N PHE A 170 -9.09 -9.91 -16.11
CA PHE A 170 -7.75 -9.38 -16.29
C PHE A 170 -7.65 -8.32 -17.40
N ALA A 171 -8.33 -8.52 -18.53
CA ALA A 171 -8.35 -7.54 -19.61
C ALA A 171 -8.91 -6.18 -19.13
N LYS A 172 -10.00 -6.20 -18.35
CA LYS A 172 -10.57 -4.99 -17.76
C LYS A 172 -9.61 -4.33 -16.76
N PHE A 173 -8.92 -5.12 -15.95
CA PHE A 173 -7.89 -4.61 -15.03
C PHE A 173 -6.79 -3.86 -15.77
N LEU A 174 -6.29 -4.40 -16.90
CA LEU A 174 -5.26 -3.74 -17.72
C LEU A 174 -5.74 -2.39 -18.26
N VAL A 175 -6.98 -2.31 -18.75
CA VAL A 175 -7.58 -1.04 -19.20
C VAL A 175 -7.62 -0.02 -18.06
N CYS A 176 -8.15 -0.40 -16.90
CA CYS A 176 -8.20 0.50 -15.73
C CYS A 176 -6.80 0.95 -15.27
N GLN A 177 -5.80 0.04 -15.30
CA GLN A 177 -4.42 0.40 -14.98
C GLN A 177 -3.87 1.43 -15.97
N ASP A 178 -4.12 1.23 -17.27
CA ASP A 178 -3.65 2.14 -18.32
C ASP A 178 -4.30 3.52 -18.20
N GLU A 179 -5.59 3.60 -17.90
CA GLU A 179 -6.31 4.84 -17.64
C GLU A 179 -5.71 5.58 -16.44
N LEU A 180 -5.49 4.90 -15.33
CA LEU A 180 -4.87 5.47 -14.14
C LEU A 180 -3.47 6.02 -14.44
N ILE A 181 -2.67 5.33 -15.24
CA ILE A 181 -1.33 5.80 -15.63
C ILE A 181 -1.41 7.04 -16.52
N LYS A 182 -2.37 7.09 -17.45
CA LYS A 182 -2.62 8.27 -18.30
C LYS A 182 -2.99 9.49 -17.45
N GLU A 183 -3.88 9.34 -16.49
CA GLU A 183 -4.24 10.40 -15.54
C GLU A 183 -3.02 10.87 -14.72
N MET A 184 -2.23 9.95 -14.20
CA MET A 184 -1.00 10.30 -13.47
C MET A 184 0.01 11.07 -14.33
N ILE A 185 0.13 10.72 -15.62
CA ILE A 185 0.99 11.43 -16.56
C ILE A 185 0.44 12.83 -16.85
N HIS A 186 -0.86 12.93 -17.10
CA HIS A 186 -1.54 14.21 -17.39
C HIS A 186 -1.39 15.20 -16.22
N ASP A 187 -1.61 14.73 -15.00
CA ASP A 187 -1.53 15.56 -13.78
C ASP A 187 -0.09 15.81 -13.31
N ASN A 188 0.89 15.34 -14.06
CA ASN A 188 2.30 15.37 -13.69
C ASN A 188 2.55 14.80 -12.28
N PHE A 189 1.74 13.85 -11.88
CA PHE A 189 1.82 13.21 -10.58
C PHE A 189 2.83 12.08 -10.61
N SER A 190 3.86 12.17 -9.79
CA SER A 190 4.86 11.12 -9.67
C SER A 190 4.77 10.47 -8.30
N ASN A 191 4.42 9.18 -8.28
CA ASN A 191 4.46 8.37 -7.07
C ASN A 191 5.57 7.33 -7.19
N PRO A 192 6.69 7.48 -6.47
CA PRO A 192 7.81 6.53 -6.54
C PRO A 192 7.42 5.10 -6.12
N ASN A 193 6.32 4.92 -5.40
CA ASN A 193 5.82 3.61 -5.04
C ASN A 193 5.01 2.93 -6.15
N PHE A 194 4.56 3.69 -7.16
CA PHE A 194 3.80 3.13 -8.27
C PHE A 194 4.68 2.38 -9.28
N GLY A 195 5.97 2.73 -9.37
CA GLY A 195 6.90 2.18 -10.36
C GLY A 195 7.17 3.19 -11.48
N THR A 196 8.44 3.54 -11.64
CA THR A 196 8.88 4.51 -12.67
C THR A 196 8.93 3.88 -14.05
N LYS A 197 9.17 2.58 -14.13
CA LYS A 197 9.36 1.83 -15.37
C LYS A 197 8.08 1.79 -16.20
N LEU A 198 6.98 1.42 -15.57
CA LEU A 198 5.66 1.35 -16.20
C LEU A 198 5.21 2.74 -16.72
N ILE A 199 5.39 3.79 -15.91
CA ILE A 199 5.08 5.17 -16.29
C ILE A 199 5.93 5.61 -17.49
N ASN A 200 7.22 5.26 -17.51
CA ASN A 200 8.12 5.66 -18.61
C ASN A 200 7.76 4.94 -19.90
N ILE A 201 7.41 3.66 -19.86
CA ILE A 201 6.96 2.91 -21.04
C ILE A 201 5.69 3.58 -21.63
N LYS A 202 4.71 3.90 -20.78
CA LYS A 202 3.48 4.57 -21.25
C LYS A 202 3.72 5.97 -21.78
N LYS A 203 4.66 6.74 -21.20
CA LYS A 203 5.05 8.05 -21.75
C LYS A 203 5.62 7.90 -23.16
N GLN A 204 6.47 6.91 -23.40
CA GLN A 204 7.02 6.65 -24.74
C GLN A 204 5.91 6.29 -25.73
N GLN A 205 4.99 5.39 -25.38
CA GLN A 205 3.86 5.02 -26.23
C GLN A 205 2.97 6.22 -26.61
N LEU A 206 2.66 7.09 -25.64
CA LEU A 206 1.87 8.31 -25.89
C LEU A 206 2.59 9.33 -26.78
N CYS A 207 3.93 9.35 -26.79
CA CYS A 207 4.70 10.20 -27.68
C CYS A 207 4.80 9.62 -29.12
N GLU A 208 4.61 8.31 -29.28
CA GLU A 208 4.70 7.61 -30.57
C GLU A 208 3.32 7.52 -31.28
N GLU A 209 2.21 7.72 -30.56
CA GLU A 209 0.88 7.82 -31.18
C GLU A 209 0.83 9.14 -32.00
N PRO A 210 0.74 9.07 -33.34
CA PRO A 210 0.58 10.28 -34.15
C PRO A 210 -0.73 10.95 -33.74
N ALA A 211 -0.68 12.26 -33.51
CA ALA A 211 -1.88 13.06 -33.27
C ALA A 211 -2.90 12.72 -34.38
N ALA A 212 -3.99 12.06 -33.99
CA ALA A 212 -5.06 11.74 -34.91
C ALA A 212 -5.58 13.06 -35.53
N ALA A 213 -5.33 13.19 -36.82
CA ALA A 213 -5.73 14.34 -37.63
C ALA A 213 -7.27 14.40 -37.79
#